data_2f3cc67b5ded64e85543844bbe486cb9
#
_entry.id   2f3cc67b5ded64e85543844bbe486cb9
#
_cell.length_a   1.000
_cell.length_b   1.000
_cell.length_c   1.000
_cell.angle_alpha   90.00
_cell.angle_beta   90.00
_cell.angle_gamma   90.00
#
_symmetry.space_group_name_H-M   'P 1'
#
loop_
_entity.id
_entity.type
_entity.pdbx_description
1 polymer ?
#
loop_
_entity_poly.entity_id
_entity_poly.type
_entity_poly.pdbx_seq_one_letter_code
_entity_poly.pdbx_strand_id
1 'polypeptide(L)'
;ACYGPIAGTQDSFDLYWIAVAPSEQRRGLGAELYARAEAEMEAAHAKQIYVETSCSDRYAPTRGFYQRLGFADQARLPDFYAPGDGKVIYVKTLSVKTLDSVCLEKRRA
;
A
#
# COMPACT_ATOMS: atom_id res chain seq x y z
N ALA A 1 -6.87 10.30 -1.79
CA ALA A 1 -6.56 8.87 -2.00
C ALA A 1 -7.84 8.09 -2.24
N CYS A 2 -7.73 7.05 -3.03
CA CYS A 2 -8.85 6.18 -3.31
C CYS A 2 -8.46 4.75 -2.92
N TYR A 3 -9.27 4.12 -2.09
CA TYR A 3 -9.00 2.77 -1.60
C TYR A 3 -10.30 2.05 -1.30
N GLY A 4 -10.23 0.73 -1.13
CA GLY A 4 -11.41 -0.06 -0.78
C GLY A 4 -11.04 -1.49 -0.44
N PRO A 5 -11.99 -2.22 0.16
CA PRO A 5 -11.75 -3.63 0.50
C PRO A 5 -11.71 -4.49 -0.76
N ILE A 6 -10.91 -5.54 -0.72
CA ILE A 6 -10.82 -6.49 -1.82
C ILE A 6 -11.87 -7.56 -1.62
N ALA A 7 -12.75 -7.72 -2.62
CA ALA A 7 -13.81 -8.71 -2.55
C ALA A 7 -13.24 -10.12 -2.38
N GLY A 8 -13.88 -10.93 -1.57
CA GLY A 8 -13.47 -12.30 -1.35
C GLY A 8 -12.33 -12.49 -0.38
N THR A 9 -11.81 -11.41 0.21
CA THR A 9 -10.74 -11.50 1.18
C THR A 9 -11.23 -11.07 2.56
N GLN A 10 -10.52 -11.54 3.57
CA GLN A 10 -10.74 -11.09 4.93
C GLN A 10 -9.67 -10.05 5.26
N ASP A 11 -10.11 -8.78 5.37
CA ASP A 11 -9.26 -7.68 5.84
C ASP A 11 -8.11 -7.27 4.91
N SER A 12 -8.22 -7.54 3.61
CA SER A 12 -7.28 -7.02 2.61
C SER A 12 -7.92 -5.86 1.87
N PHE A 13 -7.14 -4.79 1.67
CA PHE A 13 -7.59 -3.58 1.00
C PHE A 13 -6.71 -3.26 -0.19
N ASP A 14 -7.31 -2.67 -1.23
CA ASP A 14 -6.58 -2.09 -2.35
C ASP A 14 -6.44 -0.58 -2.13
N LEU A 15 -5.26 -0.07 -2.37
CA LEU A 15 -5.03 1.36 -2.51
C LEU A 15 -4.92 1.63 -4.01
N TYR A 16 -5.92 2.32 -4.56
CA TYR A 16 -6.00 2.51 -6.00
C TYR A 16 -5.09 3.63 -6.48
N TRP A 17 -5.07 4.76 -5.78
CA TRP A 17 -4.21 5.87 -6.15
C TRP A 17 -4.15 6.95 -5.07
N ILE A 18 -3.08 7.73 -5.12
CA ILE A 18 -2.93 8.94 -4.33
C ILE A 18 -2.58 10.04 -5.32
N ALA A 19 -3.33 11.13 -5.30
CA ALA A 19 -3.10 12.25 -6.20
C ALA A 19 -2.72 13.50 -5.40
N VAL A 20 -1.66 14.18 -5.85
CA VAL A 20 -1.21 15.43 -5.26
C VAL A 20 -1.03 16.42 -6.40
N ALA A 21 -1.56 17.63 -6.25
CA ALA A 21 -1.41 18.66 -7.28
C ALA A 21 0.07 18.89 -7.57
N PRO A 22 0.46 19.11 -8.84
CA PRO A 22 1.87 19.28 -9.19
C PRO A 22 2.58 20.36 -8.37
N SER A 23 1.89 21.45 -8.03
CA SER A 23 2.45 22.54 -7.23
C SER A 23 2.73 22.11 -5.80
N GLU A 24 2.14 21.01 -5.34
CA GLU A 24 2.29 20.54 -3.97
C GLU A 24 3.11 19.26 -3.85
N GLN A 25 3.60 18.74 -4.96
CA GLN A 25 4.45 17.55 -4.94
C GLN A 25 5.78 17.89 -4.26
N ARG A 26 6.38 16.88 -3.62
CA ARG A 26 7.65 17.01 -2.89
C ARG A 26 7.54 17.83 -1.60
N ARG A 27 6.32 18.12 -1.15
CA ARG A 27 6.11 18.80 0.13
C ARG A 27 5.64 17.84 1.21
N GLY A 28 5.77 16.54 0.99
CA GLY A 28 5.36 15.54 1.95
C GLY A 28 3.86 15.26 1.97
N LEU A 29 3.10 15.90 1.09
CA LEU A 29 1.64 15.73 1.10
C LEU A 29 1.22 14.34 0.69
N GLY A 30 1.96 13.68 -0.23
CA GLY A 30 1.64 12.31 -0.61
C GLY A 30 1.73 11.36 0.57
N ALA A 31 2.80 11.49 1.36
CA ALA A 31 2.97 10.67 2.55
C ALA A 31 1.91 10.98 3.59
N GLU A 32 1.54 12.24 3.74
CA GLU A 32 0.50 12.65 4.68
C GLU A 32 -0.86 12.12 4.27
N LEU A 33 -1.20 12.20 2.99
CA LEU A 33 -2.45 11.65 2.47
C LEU A 33 -2.48 10.13 2.68
N TYR A 34 -1.36 9.46 2.42
CA TYR A 34 -1.28 8.03 2.63
C TYR A 34 -1.48 7.69 4.12
N ALA A 35 -0.85 8.45 5.01
CA ALA A 35 -0.98 8.19 6.45
C ALA A 35 -2.43 8.26 6.90
N ARG A 36 -3.19 9.22 6.36
CA ARG A 36 -4.63 9.32 6.65
C ARG A 36 -5.39 8.13 6.09
N ALA A 37 -5.09 7.74 4.85
CA ALA A 37 -5.75 6.60 4.23
C ALA A 37 -5.45 5.32 5.00
N GLU A 38 -4.20 5.13 5.42
CA GLU A 38 -3.83 3.95 6.21
C GLU A 38 -4.59 3.93 7.54
N ALA A 39 -4.68 5.07 8.21
CA ALA A 39 -5.41 5.14 9.48
C ALA A 39 -6.88 4.77 9.29
N GLU A 40 -7.50 5.21 8.19
CA GLU A 40 -8.89 4.90 7.90
C GLU A 40 -9.07 3.42 7.55
N MET A 41 -8.16 2.86 6.77
CA MET A 41 -8.21 1.44 6.44
C MET A 41 -7.99 0.59 7.69
N GLU A 42 -7.07 1.00 8.56
CA GLU A 42 -6.81 0.31 9.81
C GLU A 42 -8.04 0.35 10.73
N ALA A 43 -8.72 1.49 10.78
CA ALA A 43 -9.95 1.62 11.54
C ALA A 43 -11.05 0.71 10.98
N ALA A 44 -10.99 0.40 9.69
CA ALA A 44 -11.90 -0.54 9.03
C ALA A 44 -11.38 -1.97 9.08
N HIS A 45 -10.41 -2.24 9.96
CA HIS A 45 -9.85 -3.58 10.23
C HIS A 45 -8.96 -4.14 9.13
N ALA A 46 -8.38 -3.28 8.28
CA ALA A 46 -7.45 -3.74 7.26
C ALA A 46 -6.21 -4.36 7.92
N LYS A 47 -5.79 -5.50 7.41
CA LYS A 47 -4.55 -6.15 7.85
C LYS A 47 -3.47 -6.07 6.79
N GLN A 48 -3.87 -5.99 5.53
CA GLN A 48 -2.93 -5.87 4.41
C GLN A 48 -3.45 -4.85 3.41
N ILE A 49 -2.53 -4.08 2.85
CA ILE A 49 -2.84 -3.10 1.81
C ILE A 49 -2.04 -3.47 0.57
N TYR A 50 -2.72 -3.56 -0.56
CA TYR A 50 -2.13 -3.91 -1.85
C TYR A 50 -2.10 -2.70 -2.75
N VAL A 51 -0.99 -2.54 -3.48
CA VAL A 51 -0.83 -1.47 -4.45
C VAL A 51 -0.18 -2.07 -5.69
N GLU A 52 -0.66 -1.66 -6.87
CA GLU A 52 -0.13 -2.14 -8.13
C GLU A 52 0.41 -0.97 -8.93
N THR A 53 1.56 -1.16 -9.58
CA THR A 53 2.13 -0.12 -10.43
C THR A 53 2.95 -0.76 -11.55
N SER A 54 3.29 0.04 -12.56
CA SER A 54 4.10 -0.39 -13.69
C SER A 54 5.56 -0.55 -13.28
N CYS A 55 6.25 -1.48 -13.94
CA CYS A 55 7.69 -1.69 -13.77
C CYS A 55 8.52 -0.74 -14.62
N SER A 56 7.90 0.10 -15.47
CA SER A 56 8.64 0.97 -16.37
C SER A 56 9.38 2.08 -15.60
N ASP A 57 10.40 2.64 -16.24
CA ASP A 57 11.23 3.69 -15.62
C ASP A 57 10.41 4.93 -15.28
N ARG A 58 9.38 5.19 -16.05
CA ARG A 58 8.47 6.32 -15.81
C ARG A 58 7.91 6.29 -14.39
N TYR A 59 7.69 5.10 -13.85
CA TYR A 59 7.08 4.92 -12.54
C TYR A 59 8.08 4.61 -11.43
N ALA A 60 9.38 4.73 -11.72
CA ALA A 60 10.40 4.50 -10.68
C ALA A 60 10.21 5.38 -9.45
N PRO A 61 9.90 6.69 -9.59
CA PRO A 61 9.64 7.51 -8.39
C PRO A 61 8.44 7.02 -7.59
N THR A 62 7.39 6.55 -8.28
CA THR A 62 6.20 6.00 -7.64
C THR A 62 6.55 4.75 -6.84
N ARG A 63 7.34 3.85 -7.43
CA ARG A 63 7.76 2.65 -6.73
C ARG A 63 8.58 2.99 -5.48
N GLY A 64 9.50 3.96 -5.60
CA GLY A 64 10.29 4.41 -4.47
C GLY A 64 9.43 4.99 -3.36
N PHE A 65 8.39 5.72 -3.74
CA PHE A 65 7.45 6.30 -2.78
C PHE A 65 6.78 5.19 -1.95
N TYR A 66 6.25 4.14 -2.60
CA TYR A 66 5.62 3.05 -1.87
C TYR A 66 6.61 2.28 -1.01
N GLN A 67 7.84 2.09 -1.50
CA GLN A 67 8.87 1.43 -0.70
C GLN A 67 9.18 2.20 0.57
N ARG A 68 9.25 3.53 0.49
CA ARG A 68 9.49 4.37 1.67
C ARG A 68 8.34 4.32 2.66
N LEU A 69 7.13 4.04 2.18
CA LEU A 69 5.97 3.90 3.06
C LEU A 69 5.90 2.53 3.73
N GLY A 70 6.82 1.63 3.39
CA GLY A 70 6.87 0.32 4.02
C GLY A 70 6.26 -0.81 3.20
N PHE A 71 5.92 -0.56 1.93
CA PHE A 71 5.42 -1.60 1.04
C PHE A 71 6.57 -2.47 0.54
N ALA A 72 6.33 -3.77 0.46
CA ALA A 72 7.31 -4.73 -0.05
C ALA A 72 6.86 -5.28 -1.40
N ASP A 73 7.82 -5.46 -2.31
CA ASP A 73 7.62 -6.05 -3.62
C ASP A 73 7.28 -7.54 -3.42
N GLN A 74 6.09 -7.95 -3.78
CA GLN A 74 5.62 -9.32 -3.57
C GLN A 74 5.49 -10.12 -4.86
N ALA A 75 5.22 -9.47 -5.98
CA ALA A 75 5.04 -10.17 -7.25
C ALA A 75 5.31 -9.24 -8.42
N ARG A 76 5.81 -9.82 -9.49
CA ARG A 76 6.03 -9.11 -10.75
C ARG A 76 5.44 -9.94 -11.88
N LEU A 77 4.67 -9.27 -12.73
CA LEU A 77 4.00 -9.89 -13.88
C LEU A 77 4.56 -9.26 -15.15
N PRO A 78 5.56 -9.92 -15.80
CA PRO A 78 6.14 -9.33 -17.01
C PRO A 78 5.10 -9.11 -18.10
N ASP A 79 5.25 -8.02 -18.83
CA ASP A 79 4.42 -7.71 -20.00
C ASP A 79 2.92 -7.59 -19.68
N PHE A 80 2.57 -7.32 -18.43
CA PHE A 80 1.17 -7.27 -18.04
C PHE A 80 0.41 -6.15 -18.75
N TYR A 81 0.98 -4.95 -18.77
CA TYR A 81 0.31 -3.80 -19.41
C TYR A 81 0.59 -3.76 -20.91
N ALA A 82 1.78 -4.14 -21.32
CA ALA A 82 2.21 -4.13 -22.72
C ALA A 82 3.56 -4.84 -22.79
N PRO A 83 4.03 -5.23 -23.99
CA PRO A 83 5.38 -5.78 -24.12
C PRO A 83 6.41 -4.84 -23.50
N GLY A 84 7.22 -5.37 -22.58
CA GLY A 84 8.22 -4.60 -21.87
C GLY A 84 7.70 -3.75 -20.73
N ASP A 85 6.39 -3.77 -20.46
CA ASP A 85 5.80 -2.99 -19.39
C ASP A 85 5.06 -3.92 -18.42
N GLY A 86 5.76 -4.39 -17.43
CA GLY A 86 5.23 -5.32 -16.45
C GLY A 86 4.54 -4.63 -15.29
N LYS A 87 3.92 -5.44 -14.45
CA LYS A 87 3.22 -4.99 -13.25
C LYS A 87 3.97 -5.46 -12.03
N VAL A 88 4.12 -4.60 -11.04
CA VAL A 88 4.64 -5.00 -9.74
C VAL A 88 3.54 -4.79 -8.71
N ILE A 89 3.39 -5.77 -7.83
CA ILE A 89 2.40 -5.74 -6.76
C ILE A 89 3.16 -5.56 -5.45
N TYR A 90 2.85 -4.47 -4.75
CA TYR A 90 3.41 -4.19 -3.43
C TYR A 90 2.39 -4.48 -2.37
N VAL A 91 2.84 -4.98 -1.24
CA VAL A 91 1.97 -5.28 -0.11
C VAL A 91 2.56 -4.69 1.15
N LYS A 92 1.72 -4.07 1.95
CA LYS A 92 2.09 -3.64 3.29
C LYS A 92 1.22 -4.38 4.29
N THR A 93 1.83 -5.08 5.22
CA THR A 93 1.12 -5.74 6.30
C THR A 93 1.09 -4.79 7.48
N LEU A 94 -0.11 -4.50 7.96
CA LEU A 94 -0.28 -3.62 9.12
C LEU A 94 -0.08 -4.43 10.38
N SER A 95 0.76 -3.94 11.28
CA SER A 95 1.00 -4.63 12.55
C SER A 95 -0.27 -4.58 13.39
N VAL A 96 -0.62 -5.72 14.00
CA VAL A 96 -1.72 -5.79 14.95
C VAL A 96 -1.20 -5.18 16.26
N LYS A 97 -1.81 -4.15 16.62
CA LYS A 97 -1.43 -3.51 17.87
C LYS A 97 -2.11 -4.21 19.02
N THR A 98 -1.91 -4.94 19.16
CA THR A 98 -2.36 -5.46 19.92
C THR A 98 -2.32 -6.06 20.60
N LEU A 99 -2.74 -6.25 20.53
CA LEU A 99 -2.69 -6.53 21.00
C LEU A 99 -2.14 -6.99 21.40
N ASP A 100 -1.62 -6.80 21.29
CA ASP A 100 -0.96 -7.04 21.56
C ASP A 100 -0.51 -7.27 21.93
N SER A 101 -0.37 -7.34 21.85
CA SER A 101 0.13 -7.47 22.22
C SER A 101 -0.20 -8.08 22.92
N VAL A 102 -0.70 -8.26 22.98
CA VAL A 102 -1.02 -8.86 23.51
C VAL A 102 -1.08 -9.74 23.44
N CYS A 103 -1.12 -9.76 23.19
CA CYS A 103 -1.05 -10.42 23.23
C CYS A 103 -0.52 -10.98 23.26
N LEU A 104 -0.27 -11.01 23.29
CA LEU A 104 0.23 -11.39 23.49
C LEU A 104 0.48 -11.87 23.93
N GLU A 105 0.46 -11.62 24.04
CA GLU A 105 0.53 -11.95 24.52
C GLU A 105 0.24 -12.66 24.65
N LYS A 106 -0.26 -12.57 24.49
CA LYS A 106 -0.76 -13.02 24.57
C LYS A 106 -0.78 -13.73 23.99
N ARG A 107 -0.74 -13.70 23.80
CA ARG A 107 -0.74 -14.09 23.50
C ARG A 107 -0.36 -14.59 23.31
N ARG A 108 -0.11 -14.66 23.40
CA ARG A 108 0.22 -14.87 23.57
C ARG A 108 0.08 -15.28 23.63
N ALA A 109 -0.02 -15.03 23.61
CA ALA A 109 -0.18 -15.09 23.82
C ALA A 109 -0.36 -15.29 24.06
#